data_c71028075908d2bf3c0c0702d4156b87
#
_entry.id   c71028075908d2bf3c0c0702d4156b87
#
_cell.length_a   1.000
_cell.length_b   1.000
_cell.length_c   1.000
_cell.angle_alpha   90.00
_cell.angle_beta   90.00
_cell.angle_gamma   90.00
#
_symmetry.space_group_name_H-M   'P 1'
#
loop_
_entity.id
_entity.type
_entity.pdbx_description
1 polymer ?
#
loop_
_entity_poly.entity_id
_entity_poly.type
_entity_poly.pdbx_seq_one_letter_code
_entity_poly.pdbx_strand_id
1 'polypeptide(L)'
;MGGISHVGSKKSCYAIAYARNNTPKEKIFGIDIESQKHYIFFQKKDEFYDVFLNKNEQEEIEKLLKDQAYLYLIIFSAKESIIKAFYLKYKQIIDFKNIKFKALDGAFLYFYLRQESLIEITLEVKVYFFHTNNEIITISCIEN
;
A
#
# COMPACT_ATOMS: atom_id res chain seq x y z
N MET A 1 -16.29 8.21 9.44
CA MET A 1 -15.40 8.16 8.26
C MET A 1 -15.15 6.71 7.91
N GLY A 2 -15.14 6.36 6.66
CA GLY A 2 -14.94 4.99 6.19
C GLY A 2 -14.11 4.94 4.90
N GLY A 3 -13.62 3.77 4.55
CA GLY A 3 -12.89 3.51 3.32
C GLY A 3 -13.47 2.30 2.60
N ILE A 4 -13.35 2.29 1.28
CA ILE A 4 -13.81 1.20 0.42
C ILE A 4 -12.70 0.88 -0.58
N SER A 5 -12.42 -0.41 -0.77
CA SER A 5 -11.64 -0.91 -1.89
C SER A 5 -12.35 -2.09 -2.53
N HIS A 6 -12.16 -2.27 -3.83
CA HIS A 6 -12.77 -3.37 -4.56
C HIS A 6 -11.84 -3.91 -5.64
N VAL A 7 -11.97 -5.19 -5.89
CA VAL A 7 -11.39 -5.88 -7.04
C VAL A 7 -12.46 -6.77 -7.67
N GLY A 8 -12.52 -6.84 -8.97
CA GLY A 8 -13.55 -7.61 -9.63
C GLY A 8 -13.18 -8.14 -11.02
N SER A 9 -13.96 -9.10 -11.46
CA SER A 9 -13.95 -9.63 -12.81
C SER A 9 -15.36 -9.64 -13.39
N LYS A 10 -15.52 -10.02 -14.66
CA LYS A 10 -16.86 -10.15 -15.28
C LYS A 10 -17.81 -11.11 -14.54
N LYS A 11 -17.27 -12.01 -13.70
CA LYS A 11 -18.06 -13.03 -12.97
C LYS A 11 -18.15 -12.80 -11.46
N SER A 12 -17.25 -12.00 -10.88
CA SER A 12 -17.22 -11.74 -9.44
C SER A 12 -16.62 -10.39 -9.13
N CYS A 13 -17.13 -9.73 -8.11
CA CYS A 13 -16.61 -8.49 -7.57
C CYS A 13 -16.53 -8.62 -6.05
N TYR A 14 -15.42 -8.20 -5.47
CA TYR A 14 -15.21 -8.15 -4.03
C TYR A 14 -15.02 -6.71 -3.60
N ALA A 15 -15.59 -6.34 -2.47
CA ALA A 15 -15.43 -5.04 -1.87
C ALA A 15 -15.17 -5.18 -0.38
N ILE A 16 -14.29 -4.35 0.14
CA ILE A 16 -14.02 -4.22 1.57
C ILE A 16 -14.32 -2.77 1.95
N ALA A 17 -15.11 -2.61 3.00
CA ALA A 17 -15.40 -1.32 3.58
C ALA A 17 -15.17 -1.34 5.09
N TYR A 18 -14.75 -0.23 5.64
CA TYR A 18 -14.71 -0.02 7.07
C TYR A 18 -15.41 1.28 7.45
N ALA A 19 -15.99 1.29 8.63
CA ALA A 19 -16.55 2.48 9.25
C ALA A 19 -16.04 2.60 10.68
N ARG A 20 -15.92 3.81 11.17
CA ARG A 20 -15.38 4.09 12.50
C ARG A 20 -16.20 5.15 13.23
N ASN A 21 -16.40 4.92 14.53
CA ASN A 21 -16.95 5.92 15.44
C ASN A 21 -15.86 6.95 15.79
N ASN A 22 -16.25 8.20 15.93
CA ASN A 22 -15.34 9.29 16.33
C ASN A 22 -14.72 8.99 17.70
N THR A 23 -13.41 8.83 17.75
CA THR A 23 -12.63 8.73 18.98
C THR A 23 -11.60 9.86 19.01
N PRO A 24 -11.15 10.33 20.21
CA PRO A 24 -10.29 11.51 20.34
C PRO A 24 -8.92 11.41 19.68
N LYS A 25 -8.44 10.21 19.32
CA LYS A 25 -7.23 10.01 18.49
C LYS A 25 -7.67 9.56 17.11
N GLU A 26 -7.61 10.45 16.14
CA GLU A 26 -7.98 10.14 14.79
C GLU A 26 -6.95 9.23 14.13
N LYS A 27 -7.27 7.93 14.08
CA LYS A 27 -6.60 6.98 13.21
C LYS A 27 -7.36 6.91 11.91
N ILE A 28 -6.69 7.16 10.81
CA ILE A 28 -7.27 7.09 9.48
C ILE A 28 -6.71 5.85 8.79
N PHE A 29 -7.62 5.03 8.28
CA PHE A 29 -7.28 3.79 7.59
C PHE A 29 -7.48 3.95 6.09
N GLY A 30 -6.56 3.35 5.34
CA GLY A 30 -6.72 3.08 3.92
C GLY A 30 -6.76 1.57 3.71
N ILE A 31 -7.57 1.13 2.77
CA ILE A 31 -7.68 -0.28 2.40
C ILE A 31 -7.45 -0.40 0.90
N ASP A 32 -6.68 -1.41 0.52
CA ASP A 32 -6.58 -1.85 -0.85
C ASP A 32 -6.75 -3.36 -0.96
N ILE A 33 -7.29 -3.81 -2.11
CA ILE A 33 -7.49 -5.21 -2.42
C ILE A 33 -7.05 -5.47 -3.85
N GLU A 34 -6.14 -6.44 -4.01
CA GLU A 34 -5.59 -6.84 -5.29
C GLU A 34 -5.84 -8.33 -5.57
N SER A 35 -6.18 -8.65 -6.81
CA SER A 35 -6.26 -10.04 -7.23
C SER A 35 -4.85 -10.64 -7.35
N GLN A 36 -4.65 -11.83 -6.80
CA GLN A 36 -3.39 -12.57 -6.97
C GLN A 36 -3.06 -12.82 -8.45
N LYS A 37 -4.04 -12.81 -9.34
CA LYS A 37 -3.84 -12.92 -10.79
C LYS A 37 -3.02 -11.75 -11.36
N HIS A 38 -3.05 -10.60 -10.70
CA HIS A 38 -2.25 -9.44 -11.09
C HIS A 38 -0.74 -9.68 -10.91
N TYR A 39 -0.35 -10.71 -10.15
CA TYR A 39 1.03 -11.18 -10.05
C TYR A 39 1.73 -11.33 -11.42
N ILE A 40 1.02 -11.77 -12.44
CA ILE A 40 1.55 -11.94 -13.80
C ILE A 40 2.10 -10.63 -14.36
N PHE A 41 1.51 -9.48 -14.03
CA PHE A 41 2.01 -8.17 -14.47
C PHE A 41 3.35 -7.83 -13.81
N PHE A 42 3.55 -8.29 -12.58
CA PHE A 42 4.79 -8.06 -11.83
C PHE A 42 5.92 -9.06 -12.16
N GLN A 43 5.64 -10.09 -12.93
CA GLN A 43 6.68 -10.99 -13.46
C GLN A 43 7.39 -10.42 -14.70
N LYS A 44 6.75 -9.52 -15.42
CA LYS A 44 7.32 -8.86 -16.60
C LYS A 44 8.04 -7.60 -16.15
N LYS A 45 9.30 -7.73 -15.95
CA LYS A 45 10.24 -6.85 -15.23
C LYS A 45 10.37 -5.48 -15.84
N ASP A 46 9.82 -4.72 -16.54
CA ASP A 46 10.56 -3.61 -17.10
C ASP A 46 10.04 -2.19 -16.77
N GLU A 47 8.91 -1.79 -17.18
CA GLU A 47 8.56 -0.36 -17.03
C GLU A 47 7.62 -0.11 -15.86
N PHE A 48 6.94 -1.16 -15.38
CA PHE A 48 5.90 -0.99 -14.38
C PHE A 48 6.46 -0.69 -12.99
N TYR A 49 7.61 -1.27 -12.63
CA TYR A 49 8.24 -1.00 -11.32
C TYR A 49 8.66 0.46 -11.17
N ASP A 50 9.14 1.07 -12.24
CA ASP A 50 9.58 2.46 -12.25
C ASP A 50 8.42 3.45 -12.01
N VAL A 51 7.17 3.01 -12.14
CA VAL A 51 5.99 3.84 -11.83
C VAL A 51 5.83 4.03 -10.33
N PHE A 52 6.04 2.98 -9.53
CA PHE A 52 5.74 3.03 -8.10
C PHE A 52 6.93 2.80 -7.17
N LEU A 53 8.11 2.44 -7.69
CA LEU A 53 9.34 2.23 -6.93
C LEU A 53 10.48 3.11 -7.47
N ASN A 54 11.39 3.49 -6.60
CA ASN A 54 12.69 3.99 -7.01
C ASN A 54 13.73 2.86 -7.07
N LYS A 55 14.90 3.11 -7.68
CA LYS A 55 15.94 2.09 -7.84
C LYS A 55 16.43 1.50 -6.52
N ASN A 56 16.60 2.33 -5.49
CA ASN A 56 17.07 1.87 -4.18
C ASN A 56 16.05 0.93 -3.53
N GLU A 57 14.74 1.23 -3.66
CA GLU A 57 13.69 0.33 -3.17
C GLU A 57 13.70 -1.00 -3.90
N GLN A 58 13.89 -1.00 -5.22
CA GLN A 58 13.99 -2.23 -6.00
C GLN A 58 15.16 -3.10 -5.53
N GLU A 59 16.33 -2.51 -5.31
CA GLU A 59 17.51 -3.23 -4.80
C GLU A 59 17.29 -3.81 -3.39
N GLU A 60 16.59 -3.09 -2.52
CA GLU A 60 16.26 -3.57 -1.18
C GLU A 60 15.25 -4.72 -1.21
N ILE A 61 14.22 -4.60 -2.03
CA ILE A 61 13.20 -5.64 -2.20
C ILE A 61 13.83 -6.91 -2.79
N GLU A 62 14.72 -6.78 -3.76
CA GLU A 62 15.44 -7.89 -4.38
C GLU A 62 16.27 -8.73 -3.39
N LYS A 63 16.72 -8.14 -2.30
CA LYS A 63 17.46 -8.83 -1.23
C LYS A 63 16.58 -9.64 -0.29
N LEU A 64 15.27 -9.37 -0.25
CA LEU A 64 14.40 -9.85 0.83
C LEU A 64 13.73 -11.20 0.56
N LEU A 65 13.39 -11.57 -0.67
CA LEU A 65 12.59 -12.76 -0.94
C LEU A 65 13.00 -13.53 -2.19
N LYS A 66 12.76 -14.87 -2.16
CA LYS A 66 12.92 -15.76 -3.32
C LYS A 66 11.85 -15.53 -4.39
N ASP A 67 10.63 -15.11 -4.02
CA ASP A 67 9.54 -14.74 -4.92
C ASP A 67 9.31 -13.23 -4.90
N GLN A 68 10.15 -12.53 -5.62
CA GLN A 68 10.16 -11.07 -5.66
C GLN A 68 8.89 -10.47 -6.28
N ALA A 69 8.36 -11.09 -7.33
CA ALA A 69 7.20 -10.54 -8.02
C ALA A 69 5.97 -10.47 -7.11
N TYR A 70 5.81 -11.46 -6.22
CA TYR A 70 4.72 -11.46 -5.24
C TYR A 70 4.87 -10.35 -4.20
N LEU A 71 6.10 -10.10 -3.74
CA LEU A 71 6.37 -8.98 -2.83
C LEU A 71 6.11 -7.64 -3.50
N TYR A 72 6.42 -7.48 -4.78
CA TYR A 72 6.10 -6.27 -5.53
C TYR A 72 4.60 -5.99 -5.57
N LEU A 73 3.77 -7.01 -5.79
CA LEU A 73 2.31 -6.86 -5.76
C LEU A 73 1.82 -6.43 -4.38
N ILE A 74 2.36 -7.02 -3.31
CA ILE A 74 2.02 -6.63 -1.93
C ILE A 74 2.42 -5.17 -1.65
N ILE A 75 3.63 -4.76 -2.06
CA ILE A 75 4.11 -3.39 -1.87
C ILE A 75 3.28 -2.39 -2.69
N PHE A 76 2.91 -2.73 -3.92
CA PHE A 76 2.03 -1.91 -4.73
C PHE A 76 0.68 -1.68 -4.02
N SER A 77 0.01 -2.75 -3.61
CA SER A 77 -1.25 -2.67 -2.87
C SER A 77 -1.10 -1.88 -1.55
N ALA A 78 0.01 -2.08 -0.83
CA ALA A 78 0.29 -1.32 0.39
C ALA A 78 0.41 0.19 0.12
N LYS A 79 1.12 0.59 -0.93
CA LYS A 79 1.23 2.00 -1.31
C LYS A 79 -0.12 2.59 -1.72
N GLU A 80 -0.96 1.83 -2.45
CA GLU A 80 -2.34 2.23 -2.76
C GLU A 80 -3.17 2.46 -1.49
N SER A 81 -3.07 1.57 -0.50
CA SER A 81 -3.77 1.75 0.77
C SER A 81 -3.30 3.01 1.51
N ILE A 82 -2.00 3.32 1.47
CA ILE A 82 -1.43 4.54 2.06
C ILE A 82 -1.95 5.78 1.34
N ILE A 83 -1.97 5.79 0.00
CA ILE A 83 -2.50 6.92 -0.80
C ILE A 83 -3.94 7.21 -0.41
N LYS A 84 -4.77 6.18 -0.26
CA LYS A 84 -6.17 6.31 0.17
C LYS A 84 -6.29 6.90 1.58
N ALA A 85 -5.50 6.40 2.55
CA ALA A 85 -5.48 6.95 3.90
C ALA A 85 -5.01 8.40 3.93
N PHE A 86 -3.95 8.70 3.19
CA PHE A 86 -3.38 10.03 3.09
C PHE A 86 -4.39 11.04 2.51
N TYR A 87 -5.06 10.65 1.41
CA TYR A 87 -6.10 11.48 0.82
C TYR A 87 -7.27 11.73 1.79
N LEU A 88 -7.71 10.71 2.51
CA LEU A 88 -8.78 10.87 3.51
C LEU A 88 -8.40 11.87 4.60
N LYS A 89 -7.13 11.89 5.02
CA LYS A 89 -6.62 12.75 6.08
C LYS A 89 -6.35 14.18 5.59
N TYR A 90 -5.59 14.33 4.52
CA TYR A 90 -5.02 15.60 4.10
C TYR A 90 -5.73 16.24 2.90
N LYS A 91 -6.65 15.50 2.23
CA LYS A 91 -7.31 15.91 0.98
C LYS A 91 -6.31 16.21 -0.15
N GLN A 92 -5.16 15.57 -0.11
CA GLN A 92 -4.07 15.68 -1.08
C GLN A 92 -3.68 14.28 -1.56
N ILE A 93 -3.21 14.19 -2.81
CA ILE A 93 -2.67 12.96 -3.37
C ILE A 93 -1.16 12.98 -3.13
N ILE A 94 -0.63 11.89 -2.60
CA ILE A 94 0.81 11.66 -2.50
C ILE A 94 1.26 10.75 -3.64
N ASP A 95 2.41 11.08 -4.25
CA ASP A 95 3.00 10.26 -5.30
C ASP A 95 3.58 8.96 -4.73
N PHE A 96 3.49 7.86 -5.48
CA PHE A 96 4.08 6.56 -5.13
C PHE A 96 5.55 6.65 -4.72
N LYS A 97 6.34 7.48 -5.42
CA LYS A 97 7.78 7.65 -5.17
C LYS A 97 8.09 8.39 -3.87
N ASN A 98 7.10 9.09 -3.31
CA ASN A 98 7.21 9.73 -2.00
C ASN A 98 6.83 8.80 -0.84
N ILE A 99 6.37 7.58 -1.15
CA ILE A 99 6.10 6.51 -0.19
C ILE A 99 7.23 5.49 -0.32
N LYS A 100 8.21 5.54 0.58
CA LYS A 100 9.41 4.69 0.50
C LYS A 100 9.26 3.46 1.37
N PHE A 101 9.43 2.29 0.79
CA PHE A 101 9.53 1.03 1.51
C PHE A 101 10.74 1.04 2.44
N LYS A 102 10.54 0.59 3.68
CA LYS A 102 11.56 0.52 4.73
C LYS A 102 11.89 -0.92 5.12
N ALA A 103 10.86 -1.70 5.44
CA ALA A 103 11.04 -3.03 6.01
C ALA A 103 9.80 -3.89 5.88
N LEU A 104 10.01 -5.21 5.94
CA LEU A 104 8.99 -6.24 6.10
C LEU A 104 9.26 -6.97 7.40
N ASP A 105 8.25 -7.09 8.26
CA ASP A 105 8.29 -7.87 9.49
C ASP A 105 6.99 -8.66 9.67
N GLY A 106 7.05 -9.96 9.45
CA GLY A 106 5.89 -10.85 9.47
C GLY A 106 4.82 -10.40 8.48
N ALA A 107 3.65 -10.05 8.98
CA ALA A 107 2.51 -9.56 8.19
C ALA A 107 2.47 -8.02 8.08
N PHE A 108 3.55 -7.33 8.43
CA PHE A 108 3.60 -5.88 8.44
C PHE A 108 4.67 -5.35 7.48
N LEU A 109 4.29 -4.34 6.71
CA LEU A 109 5.18 -3.52 5.92
C LEU A 109 5.31 -2.14 6.58
N TYR A 110 6.49 -1.58 6.52
CA TYR A 110 6.79 -0.25 7.04
C TYR A 110 7.23 0.65 5.91
N PHE A 111 6.72 1.88 5.90
CA PHE A 111 7.02 2.89 4.89
C PHE A 111 7.33 4.22 5.54
N TYR A 112 8.17 5.02 4.86
CA TYR A 112 8.33 6.43 5.14
C TYR A 112 7.63 7.26 4.08
N LEU A 113 6.79 8.20 4.51
CA LEU A 113 6.22 9.21 3.64
C LEU A 113 7.10 10.45 3.66
N ARG A 114 7.53 10.89 2.49
CA ARG A 114 8.27 12.14 2.32
C ARG A 114 7.35 13.15 1.67
N GLN A 115 7.01 14.21 2.38
CA GLN A 115 6.27 15.33 1.80
C GLN A 115 7.27 16.44 1.46
N GLU A 116 7.33 16.82 0.19
CA GLU A 116 8.13 17.95 -0.30
C GLU A 116 7.42 19.29 -0.02
N SER A 117 7.01 19.53 1.21
CA SER A 117 6.55 20.84 1.66
C SER A 117 7.61 21.47 2.55
N LEU A 118 7.53 22.77 2.77
CA LEU A 118 8.48 23.62 3.51
C LEU A 118 8.96 23.10 4.88
N ILE A 119 8.41 22.01 5.36
CA ILE A 119 8.84 21.26 6.54
C ILE A 119 8.98 19.80 6.12
N GLU A 120 10.16 19.22 6.22
CA GLU A 120 10.41 17.79 5.98
C GLU A 120 9.69 16.96 7.07
N ILE A 121 8.45 16.62 6.83
CA ILE A 121 7.73 15.70 7.72
C ILE A 121 7.98 14.28 7.19
N THR A 122 8.81 13.52 7.91
CA THR A 122 8.93 12.09 7.69
C THR A 122 7.92 11.38 8.57
N LEU A 123 6.85 10.87 7.97
CA LEU A 123 5.85 10.08 8.66
C LEU A 123 6.12 8.59 8.42
N GLU A 124 6.28 7.81 9.49
CA GLU A 124 6.32 6.36 9.37
C GLU A 124 4.90 5.81 9.34
N VAL A 125 4.61 4.95 8.35
CA VAL A 125 3.32 4.29 8.20
C VAL A 125 3.50 2.78 8.24
N LYS A 126 2.70 2.13 9.07
CA LYS A 126 2.60 0.68 9.18
C LYS A 126 1.42 0.18 8.38
N VAL A 127 1.67 -0.83 7.54
CA VAL A 127 0.65 -1.49 6.72
C VAL A 127 0.57 -2.96 7.12
N TYR A 128 -0.61 -3.41 7.47
CA TYR A 128 -0.91 -4.83 7.65
C TYR A 128 -1.35 -5.43 6.32
N PHE A 129 -0.87 -6.63 5.99
CA PHE A 129 -1.33 -7.36 4.82
C PHE A 129 -1.69 -8.81 5.17
N PHE A 130 -2.63 -9.35 4.43
CA PHE A 130 -3.00 -10.75 4.52
C PHE A 130 -3.53 -11.26 3.19
N HIS A 131 -3.54 -12.57 3.05
CA HIS A 131 -3.99 -13.27 1.86
C HIS A 131 -5.32 -13.95 2.11
N THR A 132 -6.19 -13.90 1.10
CA THR A 132 -7.29 -14.85 0.93
C THR A 132 -6.87 -15.89 -0.11
N ASN A 133 -7.79 -16.75 -0.54
CA ASN A 133 -7.50 -17.73 -1.59
C ASN A 133 -7.10 -17.10 -2.93
N ASN A 134 -7.58 -15.90 -3.23
CA ASN A 134 -7.40 -15.27 -4.54
C ASN A 134 -6.97 -13.80 -4.47
N GLU A 135 -6.99 -13.18 -3.31
CA GLU A 135 -6.72 -11.75 -3.12
C GLU A 135 -5.61 -11.50 -2.12
N ILE A 136 -4.98 -10.34 -2.28
CA ILE A 136 -4.14 -9.68 -1.30
C ILE A 136 -4.90 -8.48 -0.78
N ILE A 137 -4.95 -8.33 0.53
CA ILE A 137 -5.60 -7.22 1.20
C ILE A 137 -4.57 -6.48 2.02
N THR A 138 -4.52 -5.17 1.88
CA THR A 138 -3.62 -4.30 2.64
C THR A 138 -4.40 -3.24 3.38
N ILE A 139 -4.01 -2.98 4.62
CA ILE A 139 -4.63 -2.00 5.51
C ILE A 139 -3.54 -1.11 6.08
N SER A 140 -3.54 0.16 5.70
CA SER A 140 -2.66 1.18 6.27
C SER A 140 -3.35 1.96 7.37
N CYS A 141 -2.57 2.46 8.33
CA CYS A 141 -3.05 3.33 9.40
C CYS A 141 -2.15 4.56 9.50
N ILE A 142 -2.77 5.75 9.39
CA ILE A 142 -2.11 7.04 9.65
C ILE A 142 -2.67 7.59 10.95
N GLU A 143 -1.79 7.79 11.93
CA GLU A 143 -2.13 8.38 13.24
C GLU A 143 -1.86 9.89 13.22
N ASN A 144 -2.60 10.65 14.04
CA ASN A 144 -2.32 12.06 14.32
C ASN A 144 -1.19 12.19 15.34
#